data_673f677ac15c8b6f0aa03cfb461182e7
#
_entry.id   673f677ac15c8b6f0aa03cfb461182e7
#
_cell.length_a   1.000
_cell.length_b   1.000
_cell.length_c   1.000
_cell.angle_alpha   90.00
_cell.angle_beta   90.00
_cell.angle_gamma   90.00
#
_symmetry.space_group_name_H-M   'P 1'
#
loop_
_entity.id
_entity.type
_entity.pdbx_description
1 polymer ?
#
loop_
_entity_poly.entity_id
_entity_poly.type
_entity_poly.pdbx_seq_one_letter_code
_entity_poly.pdbx_strand_id
1 'polypeptide(L)'
;MIFSSNQGNQKAVAQGLKFAFKKARNTDMFVVLDSDGEDSPDSIPDLIKSIESDSIVVAKRTRQKTNIVLAFWHILFKATFRCLIGKPINFGNFSLMKYDHCRQIVLNRKLDTSYIGTLLLSGIPLKRIPITRAKRYKGKSRTSPDGLFNVGFQILTVFSDKIFIRLLRIVAVCILLLGAGIVTILYLKLFTAKVISGWAGVMIAVFSTSLVQLIVLLAGLIMIQLNTKSEIQQNDSKVSTRRITLGENRIE
;
A
#
# COMPACT_ATOMS: atom_id res chain seq x y z
N MET A 1 -16.09 22.22 4.02
CA MET A 1 -14.62 22.30 3.91
C MET A 1 -14.27 22.53 2.45
N ILE A 2 -13.55 23.59 2.13
CA ILE A 2 -13.13 23.95 0.77
C ILE A 2 -11.60 23.87 0.74
N PHE A 3 -11.06 23.18 -0.26
CA PHE A 3 -9.61 23.13 -0.47
C PHE A 3 -9.17 24.25 -1.41
N SER A 4 -8.08 24.91 -1.10
CA SER A 4 -7.48 25.98 -1.92
C SER A 4 -6.87 25.46 -3.23
N SER A 5 -6.57 24.16 -3.30
CA SER A 5 -5.98 23.51 -4.46
C SER A 5 -6.43 22.05 -4.57
N ASN A 6 -6.30 21.44 -5.75
CA ASN A 6 -6.58 20.02 -5.97
C ASN A 6 -5.55 19.17 -5.23
N GLN A 7 -5.95 18.53 -4.15
CA GLN A 7 -5.12 17.66 -3.31
C GLN A 7 -5.09 16.19 -3.78
N GLY A 8 -5.87 15.86 -4.79
CA GLY A 8 -6.12 14.47 -5.19
C GLY A 8 -7.10 13.74 -4.28
N ASN A 9 -7.70 12.67 -4.80
CA ASN A 9 -8.81 11.95 -4.14
C ASN A 9 -8.39 11.42 -2.74
N GLN A 10 -7.25 10.77 -2.62
CA GLN A 10 -6.85 10.11 -1.36
C GLN A 10 -6.61 11.11 -0.22
N LYS A 11 -5.97 12.24 -0.49
CA LYS A 11 -5.79 13.31 0.50
C LYS A 11 -7.10 13.98 0.85
N ALA A 12 -8.00 14.18 -0.13
CA ALA A 12 -9.31 14.77 0.11
C ALA A 12 -10.15 13.88 1.05
N VAL A 13 -10.17 12.57 0.82
CA VAL A 13 -10.82 11.59 1.71
C VAL A 13 -10.22 11.63 3.11
N ALA A 14 -8.89 11.63 3.21
CA ALA A 14 -8.20 11.66 4.49
C ALA A 14 -8.55 12.92 5.31
N GLN A 15 -8.50 14.09 4.68
CA GLN A 15 -8.80 15.36 5.36
C GLN A 15 -10.28 15.50 5.69
N GLY A 16 -11.17 15.03 4.80
CA GLY A 16 -12.61 14.98 5.05
C GLY A 16 -12.94 14.11 6.26
N LEU A 17 -12.32 12.92 6.35
CA LEU A 17 -12.51 12.01 7.46
C LEU A 17 -11.98 12.59 8.78
N LYS A 18 -10.77 13.20 8.76
CA LYS A 18 -10.20 13.90 9.92
C LYS A 18 -11.10 15.05 10.41
N PHE A 19 -11.68 15.82 9.48
CA PHE A 19 -12.59 16.91 9.80
C PHE A 19 -13.90 16.39 10.40
N ALA A 20 -14.50 15.37 9.81
CA ALA A 20 -15.72 14.73 10.32
C ALA A 20 -15.48 14.16 11.72
N PHE A 21 -14.36 13.46 11.92
CA PHE A 21 -14.02 12.86 13.22
C PHE A 21 -13.91 13.91 14.35
N LYS A 22 -13.37 15.11 14.08
CA LYS A 22 -13.29 16.19 15.09
C LYS A 22 -14.64 16.69 15.59
N LYS A 23 -15.70 16.50 14.81
CA LYS A 23 -17.06 16.95 15.13
C LYS A 23 -17.99 15.84 15.61
N ALA A 24 -17.53 14.59 15.53
CA ALA A 24 -18.33 13.42 15.81
C ALA A 24 -18.41 13.09 17.30
N ARG A 25 -19.49 12.40 17.67
CA ARG A 25 -19.69 11.78 18.97
C ARG A 25 -19.32 10.30 18.93
N ASN A 26 -19.09 9.70 20.07
CA ASN A 26 -18.69 8.28 20.18
C ASN A 26 -19.74 7.29 19.63
N THR A 27 -20.98 7.73 19.49
CA THR A 27 -22.10 6.95 18.92
C THR A 27 -22.18 7.03 17.40
N ASP A 28 -21.45 7.95 16.77
CA ASP A 28 -21.56 8.20 15.32
C ASP A 28 -20.85 7.12 14.50
N MET A 29 -21.38 6.89 13.31
CA MET A 29 -20.77 6.05 12.29
C MET A 29 -20.30 6.92 11.14
N PHE A 30 -19.25 6.47 10.46
CA PHE A 30 -18.63 7.20 9.35
C PHE A 30 -18.82 6.42 8.06
N VAL A 31 -19.38 7.08 7.07
CA VAL A 31 -19.50 6.57 5.71
C VAL A 31 -18.56 7.34 4.81
N VAL A 32 -17.73 6.64 4.06
CA VAL A 32 -16.89 7.20 2.99
C VAL A 32 -17.43 6.68 1.67
N LEU A 33 -17.74 7.58 0.74
CA LEU A 33 -18.22 7.24 -0.60
C LEU A 33 -17.69 8.24 -1.64
N ASP A 34 -17.60 7.81 -2.89
CA ASP A 34 -17.24 8.69 -4.00
C ASP A 34 -18.46 9.56 -4.40
N SER A 35 -18.25 10.85 -4.68
CA SER A 35 -19.32 11.84 -4.95
C SER A 35 -19.79 11.86 -6.40
N ASP A 36 -19.34 10.95 -7.24
CA ASP A 36 -19.66 10.91 -8.68
C ASP A 36 -20.96 10.16 -9.03
N GLY A 37 -21.64 9.63 -8.01
CA GLY A 37 -22.89 8.89 -8.12
C GLY A 37 -22.72 7.40 -8.42
N GLU A 38 -21.51 6.92 -8.61
CA GLU A 38 -21.26 5.49 -8.82
C GLU A 38 -21.47 4.68 -7.53
N ASP A 39 -21.17 5.26 -6.38
CA ASP A 39 -21.48 4.72 -5.06
C ASP A 39 -22.84 5.29 -4.62
N SER A 40 -23.93 4.49 -4.70
CA SER A 40 -25.26 4.97 -4.36
C SER A 40 -25.46 5.09 -2.85
N PRO A 41 -25.94 6.24 -2.34
CA PRO A 41 -26.36 6.40 -0.95
C PRO A 41 -27.45 5.40 -0.52
N ASP A 42 -28.27 4.90 -1.46
CA ASP A 42 -29.31 3.90 -1.18
C ASP A 42 -28.75 2.58 -0.66
N SER A 43 -27.45 2.33 -0.87
CA SER A 43 -26.76 1.16 -0.33
C SER A 43 -26.26 1.33 1.11
N ILE A 44 -26.37 2.51 1.71
CA ILE A 44 -25.94 2.77 3.10
C ILE A 44 -26.70 1.91 4.11
N PRO A 45 -28.04 1.71 4.01
CA PRO A 45 -28.75 0.81 4.90
C PRO A 45 -28.24 -0.63 4.91
N ASP A 46 -27.75 -1.13 3.76
CA ASP A 46 -27.20 -2.49 3.67
C ASP A 46 -25.81 -2.57 4.35
N LEU A 47 -25.01 -1.51 4.26
CA LEU A 47 -23.77 -1.38 5.02
C LEU A 47 -24.05 -1.39 6.53
N ILE A 48 -25.06 -0.62 6.97
CA ILE A 48 -25.42 -0.53 8.40
C ILE A 48 -25.94 -1.88 8.92
N LYS A 49 -26.77 -2.59 8.19
CA LYS A 49 -27.25 -3.93 8.56
C LYS A 49 -26.11 -4.95 8.67
N SER A 50 -25.03 -4.73 7.94
CA SER A 50 -23.90 -5.67 7.84
C SER A 50 -22.78 -5.37 8.82
N ILE A 51 -22.84 -4.25 9.57
CA ILE A 51 -21.74 -3.85 10.47
C ILE A 51 -21.74 -4.69 11.75
N GLU A 52 -20.59 -5.25 12.07
CA GLU A 52 -20.32 -5.95 13.32
C GLU A 52 -19.53 -5.05 14.29
N SER A 53 -19.43 -5.45 15.58
CA SER A 53 -18.70 -4.66 16.57
C SER A 53 -17.25 -4.42 16.19
N ASP A 54 -16.59 -5.42 15.63
CA ASP A 54 -15.13 -5.46 15.43
C ASP A 54 -14.71 -5.36 13.97
N SER A 55 -15.61 -4.93 13.06
CA SER A 55 -15.32 -4.89 11.65
C SER A 55 -15.64 -3.54 11.00
N ILE A 56 -14.93 -3.26 9.91
CA ILE A 56 -15.25 -2.20 8.96
C ILE A 56 -15.95 -2.86 7.76
N VAL A 57 -17.09 -2.33 7.35
CA VAL A 57 -17.80 -2.82 6.16
C VAL A 57 -17.29 -2.07 4.93
N VAL A 58 -16.93 -2.81 3.88
CA VAL A 58 -16.44 -2.24 2.62
C VAL A 58 -17.25 -2.79 1.45
N ALA A 59 -17.59 -1.90 0.51
CA ALA A 59 -18.27 -2.28 -0.70
C ALA A 59 -17.33 -3.02 -1.65
N LYS A 60 -17.64 -4.29 -1.95
CA LYS A 60 -16.98 -5.06 -2.99
C LYS A 60 -17.65 -4.77 -4.33
N ARG A 61 -16.92 -4.11 -5.22
CA ARG A 61 -17.42 -3.78 -6.56
C ARG A 61 -17.64 -5.05 -7.38
N THR A 62 -18.86 -5.29 -7.83
CA THR A 62 -19.18 -6.34 -8.80
C THR A 62 -18.60 -5.96 -10.16
N ARG A 63 -17.98 -6.94 -10.82
CA ARG A 63 -17.20 -6.72 -12.06
C ARG A 63 -18.12 -6.28 -13.22
N GLN A 64 -17.80 -5.17 -13.86
CA GLN A 64 -18.24 -4.89 -15.22
C GLN A 64 -17.36 -5.65 -16.24
N LYS A 65 -17.92 -6.00 -17.40
CA LYS A 65 -17.20 -6.65 -18.50
C LYS A 65 -15.98 -5.78 -18.90
N THR A 66 -14.79 -6.33 -18.77
CA THR A 66 -13.53 -5.64 -19.09
C THR A 66 -12.89 -6.29 -20.31
N ASN A 67 -12.17 -5.51 -21.12
CA ASN A 67 -11.37 -6.01 -22.24
C ASN A 67 -10.31 -7.02 -21.75
N ILE A 68 -10.06 -8.07 -22.54
CA ILE A 68 -9.17 -9.21 -22.18
C ILE A 68 -7.77 -8.73 -21.81
N VAL A 69 -7.21 -7.76 -22.54
CA VAL A 69 -5.88 -7.17 -22.25
C VAL A 69 -5.86 -6.49 -20.88
N LEU A 70 -6.90 -5.71 -20.58
CA LEU A 70 -7.02 -5.03 -19.28
C LEU A 70 -7.22 -6.04 -18.14
N ALA A 71 -7.91 -7.16 -18.42
CA ALA A 71 -8.10 -8.24 -17.47
C ALA A 71 -6.77 -8.92 -17.11
N PHE A 72 -5.88 -9.15 -18.09
CA PHE A 72 -4.55 -9.73 -17.88
C PHE A 72 -3.70 -8.82 -16.96
N TRP A 73 -3.61 -7.53 -17.27
CA TRP A 73 -2.88 -6.56 -16.44
C TRP A 73 -3.45 -6.47 -15.02
N HIS A 74 -4.77 -6.59 -14.89
CA HIS A 74 -5.44 -6.57 -13.59
C HIS A 74 -5.13 -7.83 -12.76
N ILE A 75 -5.02 -9.00 -13.40
CA ILE A 75 -4.62 -10.24 -12.76
C ILE A 75 -3.16 -10.16 -12.30
N LEU A 76 -2.27 -9.70 -13.20
CA LEU A 76 -0.85 -9.53 -12.89
C LEU A 76 -0.65 -8.56 -11.72
N PHE A 77 -1.33 -7.41 -11.76
CA PHE A 77 -1.33 -6.42 -10.69
C PHE A 77 -1.80 -7.01 -9.35
N LYS A 78 -2.91 -7.76 -9.35
CA LYS A 78 -3.43 -8.43 -8.15
C LYS A 78 -2.49 -9.49 -7.61
N ALA A 79 -1.85 -10.26 -8.49
CA ALA A 79 -0.88 -11.28 -8.11
C ALA A 79 0.35 -10.64 -7.46
N THR A 80 0.91 -9.59 -8.08
CA THR A 80 2.03 -8.81 -7.53
C THR A 80 1.67 -8.20 -6.18
N PHE A 81 0.48 -7.61 -6.07
CA PHE A 81 -0.01 -7.04 -4.82
C PHE A 81 -0.15 -8.09 -3.72
N ARG A 82 -0.73 -9.23 -4.05
CA ARG A 82 -0.89 -10.35 -3.10
C ARG A 82 0.47 -10.92 -2.67
N CYS A 83 1.42 -10.98 -3.58
CA CYS A 83 2.80 -11.39 -3.29
C CYS A 83 3.50 -10.38 -2.37
N LEU A 84 3.42 -9.08 -2.69
CA LEU A 84 4.13 -8.03 -1.95
C LEU A 84 3.48 -7.68 -0.61
N ILE A 85 2.15 -7.64 -0.51
CA ILE A 85 1.41 -7.19 0.68
C ILE A 85 0.81 -8.35 1.47
N GLY A 86 0.47 -9.47 0.79
CA GLY A 86 -0.17 -10.63 1.40
C GLY A 86 -1.68 -10.48 1.60
N LYS A 87 -2.30 -9.36 1.14
CA LYS A 87 -3.74 -9.09 1.28
C LYS A 87 -4.36 -8.78 -0.08
N PRO A 88 -5.57 -9.29 -0.40
CA PRO A 88 -6.24 -8.98 -1.66
C PRO A 88 -6.86 -7.58 -1.60
N ILE A 89 -6.69 -6.79 -2.66
CA ILE A 89 -7.38 -5.52 -2.87
C ILE A 89 -8.50 -5.73 -3.89
N ASN A 90 -9.73 -5.70 -3.40
CA ASN A 90 -10.93 -5.91 -4.22
C ASN A 90 -12.11 -5.00 -3.82
N PHE A 91 -11.81 -3.87 -3.18
CA PHE A 91 -12.80 -2.86 -2.78
C PHE A 91 -12.27 -1.45 -3.07
N GLY A 92 -13.16 -0.47 -3.04
CA GLY A 92 -12.86 0.96 -3.23
C GLY A 92 -12.93 1.75 -1.93
N ASN A 93 -13.22 3.06 -2.06
CA ASN A 93 -13.36 3.94 -0.92
C ASN A 93 -14.66 3.70 -0.15
N PHE A 94 -15.71 3.18 -0.81
CA PHE A 94 -17.04 3.03 -0.21
C PHE A 94 -17.00 2.06 0.96
N SER A 95 -17.17 2.62 2.16
CA SER A 95 -17.02 1.89 3.42
C SER A 95 -17.78 2.55 4.54
N LEU A 96 -18.15 1.76 5.55
CA LEU A 96 -18.79 2.18 6.78
C LEU A 96 -17.96 1.68 7.98
N MET A 97 -17.73 2.56 8.95
CA MET A 97 -17.02 2.22 10.18
C MET A 97 -17.61 2.92 11.40
N LYS A 98 -17.46 2.31 12.58
CA LYS A 98 -17.81 2.89 13.87
C LYS A 98 -16.75 3.90 14.33
N TYR A 99 -17.09 4.69 15.34
CA TYR A 99 -16.23 5.74 15.89
C TYR A 99 -14.84 5.22 16.28
N ASP A 100 -14.73 4.11 17.01
CA ASP A 100 -13.44 3.59 17.46
C ASP A 100 -12.52 3.17 16.33
N HIS A 101 -13.09 2.54 15.30
CA HIS A 101 -12.34 2.20 14.09
C HIS A 101 -11.91 3.45 13.32
N CYS A 102 -12.81 4.44 13.20
CA CYS A 102 -12.48 5.72 12.58
C CYS A 102 -11.33 6.41 13.33
N ARG A 103 -11.33 6.39 14.66
CA ARG A 103 -10.26 6.92 15.50
C ARG A 103 -8.91 6.28 15.16
N GLN A 104 -8.85 4.96 15.06
CA GLN A 104 -7.61 4.26 14.70
C GLN A 104 -7.12 4.63 13.29
N ILE A 105 -8.04 4.77 12.34
CA ILE A 105 -7.71 5.16 10.96
C ILE A 105 -7.22 6.60 10.90
N VAL A 106 -7.90 7.54 11.58
CA VAL A 106 -7.55 8.97 11.56
C VAL A 106 -6.21 9.25 12.23
N LEU A 107 -5.87 8.51 13.28
CA LEU A 107 -4.57 8.62 13.98
C LEU A 107 -3.41 8.02 13.19
N ASN A 108 -3.70 7.22 12.16
CA ASN A 108 -2.65 6.61 11.35
C ASN A 108 -2.06 7.64 10.38
N ARG A 109 -0.76 7.90 10.48
CA ARG A 109 -0.03 8.85 9.61
C ARG A 109 -0.09 8.49 8.13
N LYS A 110 -0.25 7.22 7.79
CA LYS A 110 -0.31 6.74 6.40
C LYS A 110 -1.67 7.03 5.74
N LEU A 111 -2.66 7.54 6.49
CA LEU A 111 -3.97 7.93 5.96
C LEU A 111 -3.86 8.98 4.84
N ASP A 112 -2.97 9.96 4.98
CA ASP A 112 -2.77 11.00 3.97
C ASP A 112 -2.17 10.47 2.66
N THR A 113 -1.51 9.30 2.70
CA THR A 113 -0.96 8.63 1.52
C THR A 113 -2.03 7.81 0.81
N SER A 114 -2.75 6.95 1.53
CA SER A 114 -3.82 6.14 0.96
C SER A 114 -4.82 5.67 2.01
N TYR A 115 -6.08 6.03 1.82
CA TYR A 115 -7.19 5.57 2.66
C TYR A 115 -7.34 4.04 2.61
N ILE A 116 -7.41 3.46 1.39
CA ILE A 116 -7.53 2.01 1.19
C ILE A 116 -6.33 1.27 1.80
N GLY A 117 -5.12 1.80 1.57
CA GLY A 117 -3.90 1.25 2.14
C GLY A 117 -3.94 1.25 3.67
N THR A 118 -4.43 2.32 4.27
CA THR A 118 -4.56 2.44 5.74
C THR A 118 -5.59 1.49 6.30
N LEU A 119 -6.74 1.30 5.65
CA LEU A 119 -7.73 0.29 6.04
C LEU A 119 -7.11 -1.12 6.06
N LEU A 120 -6.34 -1.48 5.02
CA LEU A 120 -5.65 -2.77 4.96
C LEU A 120 -4.54 -2.91 6.02
N LEU A 121 -3.86 -1.80 6.34
CA LEU A 121 -2.76 -1.78 7.31
C LEU A 121 -3.25 -1.87 8.75
N SER A 122 -4.43 -1.30 9.07
CA SER A 122 -4.98 -1.23 10.44
C SER A 122 -5.15 -2.59 11.12
N GLY A 123 -5.29 -3.67 10.33
CA GLY A 123 -5.54 -5.00 10.85
C GLY A 123 -6.98 -5.25 11.27
N ILE A 124 -7.84 -4.24 11.26
CA ILE A 124 -9.28 -4.38 11.55
C ILE A 124 -9.91 -5.31 10.50
N PRO A 125 -10.75 -6.27 10.91
CA PRO A 125 -11.47 -7.14 9.97
C PRO A 125 -12.29 -6.33 8.97
N LEU A 126 -12.16 -6.66 7.68
CA LEU A 126 -12.90 -5.99 6.62
C LEU A 126 -14.01 -6.93 6.10
N LYS A 127 -15.25 -6.63 6.44
CA LYS A 127 -16.42 -7.34 5.93
C LYS A 127 -16.78 -6.77 4.55
N ARG A 128 -16.73 -7.61 3.54
CA ARG A 128 -16.96 -7.22 2.14
C ARG A 128 -18.38 -7.56 1.74
N ILE A 129 -19.18 -6.57 1.37
CA ILE A 129 -20.52 -6.79 0.83
C ILE A 129 -20.56 -6.44 -0.65
N PRO A 130 -21.20 -7.28 -1.50
CA PRO A 130 -21.35 -6.97 -2.90
C PRO A 130 -22.35 -5.81 -3.06
N ILE A 131 -21.92 -4.73 -3.70
CA ILE A 131 -22.78 -3.59 -4.02
C ILE A 131 -22.71 -3.37 -5.53
N THR A 132 -23.89 -3.21 -6.13
CA THR A 132 -23.99 -2.89 -7.55
C THR A 132 -23.70 -1.41 -7.75
N ARG A 133 -22.81 -1.11 -8.67
CA ARG A 133 -22.43 0.26 -9.00
C ARG A 133 -23.53 0.94 -9.81
N ALA A 134 -23.95 2.11 -9.39
CA ALA A 134 -24.87 2.95 -10.14
C ALA A 134 -24.17 3.59 -11.37
N LYS A 135 -24.97 4.15 -12.29
CA LYS A 135 -24.41 4.96 -13.37
C LYS A 135 -23.98 6.32 -12.82
N ARG A 136 -22.83 6.79 -13.27
CA ARG A 136 -22.32 8.12 -12.95
C ARG A 136 -23.30 9.22 -13.37
N TYR A 137 -23.55 10.19 -12.51
CA TYR A 137 -24.49 11.27 -12.78
C TYR A 137 -24.08 12.13 -13.98
N LYS A 138 -22.77 12.44 -14.13
CA LYS A 138 -22.26 13.30 -15.20
C LYS A 138 -20.79 13.04 -15.51
N GLY A 139 -20.41 13.13 -16.79
CA GLY A 139 -19.03 13.07 -17.27
C GLY A 139 -18.51 11.67 -17.54
N LYS A 140 -17.34 11.61 -18.21
CA LYS A 140 -16.58 10.37 -18.45
C LYS A 140 -15.65 10.09 -17.26
N SER A 141 -15.31 8.82 -17.05
CA SER A 141 -14.31 8.47 -16.04
C SER A 141 -13.01 9.23 -16.31
N ARG A 142 -12.57 10.02 -15.32
CA ARG A 142 -11.25 10.69 -15.35
C ARG A 142 -10.12 9.76 -14.90
N THR A 143 -10.47 8.54 -14.52
CA THR A 143 -9.48 7.55 -14.09
C THR A 143 -8.84 6.96 -15.34
N SER A 144 -7.74 7.57 -15.78
CA SER A 144 -6.86 7.02 -16.80
C SER A 144 -6.19 5.74 -16.27
N PRO A 145 -5.62 4.88 -17.14
CA PRO A 145 -4.78 3.78 -16.70
C PRO A 145 -3.68 4.23 -15.75
N ASP A 146 -3.07 5.40 -15.99
CA ASP A 146 -2.07 6.03 -15.12
C ASP A 146 -2.64 6.39 -13.74
N GLY A 147 -3.89 6.84 -13.68
CA GLY A 147 -4.58 7.12 -12.43
C GLY A 147 -4.79 5.88 -11.57
N LEU A 148 -5.14 4.74 -12.19
CA LEU A 148 -5.25 3.45 -11.50
C LEU A 148 -3.88 2.97 -11.00
N PHE A 149 -2.84 3.14 -11.81
CA PHE A 149 -1.47 2.82 -11.43
C PHE A 149 -1.01 3.66 -10.23
N ASN A 150 -1.27 4.98 -10.25
CA ASN A 150 -0.95 5.87 -9.15
C ASN A 150 -1.65 5.50 -7.84
N VAL A 151 -2.93 5.13 -7.87
CA VAL A 151 -3.64 4.63 -6.68
C VAL A 151 -3.00 3.34 -6.16
N GLY A 152 -2.68 2.41 -7.04
CA GLY A 152 -1.96 1.20 -6.68
C GLY A 152 -0.60 1.49 -6.04
N PHE A 153 0.17 2.40 -6.62
CA PHE A 153 1.47 2.81 -6.10
C PHE A 153 1.35 3.47 -4.71
N GLN A 154 0.36 4.34 -4.51
CA GLN A 154 0.08 4.94 -3.19
C GLN A 154 -0.22 3.87 -2.13
N ILE A 155 -0.98 2.83 -2.48
CA ILE A 155 -1.23 1.72 -1.55
C ILE A 155 0.08 0.97 -1.25
N LEU A 156 0.93 0.69 -2.26
CA LEU A 156 2.25 0.06 -2.06
C LEU A 156 3.12 0.88 -1.11
N THR A 157 3.12 2.21 -1.25
CA THR A 157 3.88 3.11 -0.37
C THR A 157 3.46 2.98 1.10
N VAL A 158 2.16 2.75 1.38
CA VAL A 158 1.69 2.48 2.74
C VAL A 158 2.35 1.22 3.34
N PHE A 159 2.66 0.24 2.50
CA PHE A 159 3.28 -1.03 2.89
C PHE A 159 4.79 -1.08 2.69
N SER A 160 5.45 0.05 2.43
CA SER A 160 6.89 0.12 2.14
C SER A 160 7.76 -0.68 3.11
N ASP A 161 7.51 -0.57 4.41
CA ASP A 161 8.28 -1.29 5.44
C ASP A 161 8.15 -2.82 5.30
N LYS A 162 6.94 -3.33 5.03
CA LYS A 162 6.70 -4.77 4.84
C LYS A 162 7.30 -5.28 3.53
N ILE A 163 7.19 -4.49 2.47
CA ILE A 163 7.76 -4.80 1.16
C ILE A 163 9.27 -4.83 1.26
N PHE A 164 9.88 -3.85 1.92
CA PHE A 164 11.31 -3.79 2.15
C PHE A 164 11.84 -5.05 2.84
N ILE A 165 11.23 -5.47 3.96
CA ILE A 165 11.65 -6.68 4.69
C ILE A 165 11.51 -7.94 3.81
N ARG A 166 10.49 -8.01 2.95
CA ARG A 166 10.35 -9.15 2.02
C ARG A 166 11.42 -9.16 0.96
N LEU A 167 11.69 -8.00 0.35
CA LEU A 167 12.78 -7.87 -0.64
C LEU A 167 14.13 -8.23 -0.02
N LEU A 168 14.40 -7.75 1.19
CA LEU A 168 15.61 -8.10 1.94
C LEU A 168 15.78 -9.61 2.09
N ARG A 169 14.70 -10.31 2.47
CA ARG A 169 14.74 -11.78 2.61
C ARG A 169 14.98 -12.48 1.27
N ILE A 170 14.32 -12.03 0.20
CA ILE A 170 14.51 -12.60 -1.14
C ILE A 170 15.97 -12.45 -1.58
N VAL A 171 16.53 -11.23 -1.44
CA VAL A 171 17.93 -10.97 -1.80
C VAL A 171 18.88 -11.81 -0.96
N ALA A 172 18.65 -11.94 0.35
CA ALA A 172 19.46 -12.80 1.21
C ALA A 172 19.45 -14.27 0.77
N VAL A 173 18.27 -14.81 0.43
CA VAL A 173 18.14 -16.17 -0.10
C VAL A 173 18.88 -16.32 -1.44
N CYS A 174 18.76 -15.35 -2.35
CA CYS A 174 19.49 -15.37 -3.62
C CYS A 174 21.02 -15.37 -3.41
N ILE A 175 21.51 -14.56 -2.46
CA ILE A 175 22.95 -14.54 -2.11
C ILE A 175 23.40 -15.91 -1.61
N LEU A 176 22.63 -16.56 -0.73
CA LEU A 176 22.95 -17.89 -0.22
C LEU A 176 22.97 -18.94 -1.34
N LEU A 177 21.97 -18.89 -2.25
CA LEU A 177 21.89 -19.84 -3.38
C LEU A 177 23.06 -19.64 -4.36
N LEU A 178 23.43 -18.41 -4.67
CA LEU A 178 24.58 -18.12 -5.53
C LEU A 178 25.89 -18.56 -4.87
N GLY A 179 26.06 -18.29 -3.57
CA GLY A 179 27.23 -18.76 -2.81
C GLY A 179 27.35 -20.28 -2.80
N ALA A 180 26.25 -20.97 -2.54
CA ALA A 180 26.19 -22.44 -2.61
C ALA A 180 26.53 -22.98 -4.02
N GLY A 181 26.06 -22.28 -5.06
CA GLY A 181 26.38 -22.59 -6.45
C GLY A 181 27.89 -22.48 -6.73
N ILE A 182 28.54 -21.42 -6.28
CA ILE A 182 29.99 -21.24 -6.42
C ILE A 182 30.76 -22.38 -5.72
N VAL A 183 30.39 -22.69 -4.47
CA VAL A 183 31.00 -23.80 -3.71
C VAL A 183 30.83 -25.13 -4.43
N THR A 184 29.64 -25.39 -4.97
CA THR A 184 29.37 -26.61 -5.73
C THR A 184 30.24 -26.72 -6.98
N ILE A 185 30.39 -25.63 -7.74
CA ILE A 185 31.22 -25.60 -8.95
C ILE A 185 32.69 -25.81 -8.59
N LEU A 186 33.18 -25.19 -7.53
CA LEU A 186 34.54 -25.36 -7.04
C LEU A 186 34.80 -26.82 -6.62
N TYR A 187 33.85 -27.41 -5.90
CA TYR A 187 33.92 -28.82 -5.52
C TYR A 187 34.02 -29.76 -6.73
N LEU A 188 33.13 -29.59 -7.72
CA LEU A 188 33.12 -30.36 -8.95
C LEU A 188 34.44 -30.20 -9.75
N LYS A 189 34.97 -28.97 -9.82
CA LYS A 189 36.22 -28.68 -10.52
C LYS A 189 37.43 -29.34 -9.85
N LEU A 190 37.46 -29.40 -8.53
CA LEU A 190 38.62 -29.93 -7.78
C LEU A 190 38.59 -31.45 -7.62
N PHE A 191 37.41 -32.03 -7.49
CA PHE A 191 37.24 -33.44 -7.14
C PHE A 191 36.69 -34.34 -8.28
N THR A 192 36.23 -33.72 -9.41
CA THR A 192 35.66 -34.49 -10.52
C THR A 192 36.39 -34.20 -11.84
N ALA A 193 36.92 -35.23 -12.50
CA ALA A 193 37.55 -35.13 -13.82
C ALA A 193 36.56 -34.88 -14.98
N LYS A 194 35.25 -34.76 -14.71
CA LYS A 194 34.17 -34.68 -15.69
C LYS A 194 33.83 -33.25 -16.17
N VAL A 195 34.51 -32.23 -15.65
CA VAL A 195 34.19 -30.83 -15.97
C VAL A 195 34.84 -30.42 -17.27
N ILE A 196 34.04 -29.95 -18.24
CA ILE A 196 34.52 -29.42 -19.52
C ILE A 196 35.46 -28.24 -19.23
N SER A 197 36.64 -28.24 -19.90
CA SER A 197 37.67 -27.22 -19.75
C SER A 197 37.09 -25.82 -20.05
N GLY A 198 37.30 -24.85 -19.14
CA GLY A 198 36.81 -23.46 -19.28
C GLY A 198 35.42 -23.17 -18.69
N TRP A 199 34.51 -24.15 -18.66
CA TRP A 199 33.13 -23.95 -18.21
C TRP A 199 33.05 -23.44 -16.74
N ALA A 200 33.81 -24.06 -15.85
CA ALA A 200 33.77 -23.69 -14.42
C ALA A 200 34.23 -22.24 -14.19
N GLY A 201 35.22 -21.73 -14.93
CA GLY A 201 35.69 -20.37 -14.83
C GLY A 201 34.61 -19.34 -15.22
N VAL A 202 33.91 -19.62 -16.33
CA VAL A 202 32.81 -18.74 -16.80
C VAL A 202 31.66 -18.74 -15.77
N MET A 203 31.26 -19.89 -15.27
CA MET A 203 30.18 -19.97 -14.28
C MET A 203 30.51 -19.27 -12.95
N ILE A 204 31.75 -19.44 -12.46
CA ILE A 204 32.21 -18.71 -11.28
C ILE A 204 32.20 -17.22 -11.51
N ALA A 205 32.66 -16.73 -12.67
CA ALA A 205 32.64 -15.31 -13.01
C ALA A 205 31.20 -14.75 -13.05
N VAL A 206 30.25 -15.47 -13.70
CA VAL A 206 28.83 -15.08 -13.76
C VAL A 206 28.20 -15.04 -12.38
N PHE A 207 28.42 -16.05 -11.55
CA PHE A 207 27.85 -16.10 -10.21
C PHE A 207 28.47 -15.03 -9.29
N SER A 208 29.76 -14.78 -9.40
CA SER A 208 30.45 -13.74 -8.63
C SER A 208 29.98 -12.33 -8.98
N THR A 209 29.84 -12.02 -10.28
CA THR A 209 29.29 -10.72 -10.73
C THR A 209 27.84 -10.54 -10.28
N SER A 210 27.00 -11.58 -10.37
CA SER A 210 25.62 -11.56 -9.88
C SER A 210 25.55 -11.34 -8.38
N LEU A 211 26.47 -11.94 -7.62
CA LEU A 211 26.54 -11.77 -6.16
C LEU A 211 26.91 -10.34 -5.78
N VAL A 212 27.91 -9.74 -6.45
CA VAL A 212 28.28 -8.33 -6.25
C VAL A 212 27.10 -7.40 -6.57
N GLN A 213 26.39 -7.65 -7.69
CA GLN A 213 25.19 -6.86 -8.06
C GLN A 213 24.10 -6.94 -7.00
N LEU A 214 23.84 -8.10 -6.43
CA LEU A 214 22.86 -8.28 -5.36
C LEU A 214 23.26 -7.56 -4.08
N ILE A 215 24.54 -7.58 -3.71
CA ILE A 215 25.06 -6.85 -2.53
C ILE A 215 24.89 -5.34 -2.73
N VAL A 216 25.23 -4.81 -3.90
CA VAL A 216 25.03 -3.38 -4.23
C VAL A 216 23.57 -2.99 -4.19
N LEU A 217 22.68 -3.82 -4.76
CA LEU A 217 21.23 -3.62 -4.70
C LEU A 217 20.74 -3.59 -3.26
N LEU A 218 21.22 -4.52 -2.43
CA LEU A 218 20.88 -4.60 -1.00
C LEU A 218 21.30 -3.33 -0.26
N ALA A 219 22.53 -2.89 -0.46
CA ALA A 219 23.04 -1.67 0.15
C ALA A 219 22.22 -0.44 -0.25
N GLY A 220 21.87 -0.32 -1.55
CA GLY A 220 21.02 0.74 -2.06
C GLY A 220 19.61 0.73 -1.46
N LEU A 221 18.98 -0.43 -1.32
CA LEU A 221 17.68 -0.58 -0.67
C LEU A 221 17.73 -0.14 0.80
N ILE A 222 18.77 -0.55 1.55
CA ILE A 222 18.95 -0.15 2.94
C ILE A 222 19.15 1.35 3.05
N MET A 223 19.97 1.96 2.19
CA MET A 223 20.22 3.39 2.20
C MET A 223 18.95 4.21 1.91
N ILE A 224 18.15 3.82 0.94
CA ILE A 224 16.85 4.44 0.65
C ILE A 224 15.93 4.37 1.86
N GLN A 225 15.85 3.21 2.51
CA GLN A 225 14.99 3.04 3.69
C GLN A 225 15.43 3.89 4.87
N LEU A 226 16.73 4.00 5.11
CA LEU A 226 17.29 4.84 6.17
C LEU A 226 17.01 6.32 5.90
N ASN A 227 17.22 6.81 4.67
CA ASN A 227 16.95 8.19 4.30
C ASN A 227 15.46 8.53 4.48
N THR A 228 14.56 7.66 4.02
CA THR A 228 13.12 7.86 4.20
C THR A 228 12.73 7.96 5.68
N LYS A 229 13.31 7.14 6.55
CA LYS A 229 13.03 7.21 7.99
C LYS A 229 13.60 8.47 8.64
N SER A 230 14.78 8.91 8.25
CA SER A 230 15.41 10.12 8.78
C SER A 230 14.62 11.38 8.39
N GLU A 231 14.12 11.48 7.18
CA GLU A 231 13.25 12.59 6.73
C GLU A 231 11.94 12.65 7.53
N ILE A 232 11.31 11.49 7.78
CA ILE A 232 10.08 11.42 8.59
C ILE A 232 10.36 11.92 10.01
N GLN A 233 11.49 11.50 10.62
CA GLN A 233 11.87 11.87 11.97
C GLN A 233 12.21 13.37 12.09
N GLN A 234 12.90 13.94 11.10
CA GLN A 234 13.16 15.38 11.04
C GLN A 234 11.88 16.22 10.89
N ASN A 235 10.94 15.78 10.06
CA ASN A 235 9.68 16.48 9.92
C ASN A 235 8.84 16.42 11.20
N ASP A 236 8.87 15.31 11.92
CA ASP A 236 8.20 15.17 13.21
C ASP A 236 8.80 16.10 14.27
N SER A 237 10.11 16.20 14.34
CA SER A 237 10.79 17.11 15.27
C SER A 237 10.46 18.57 14.97
N LYS A 238 10.47 18.99 13.70
CA LYS A 238 10.08 20.36 13.28
C LYS A 238 8.62 20.70 13.64
N VAL A 239 7.69 19.73 13.46
CA VAL A 239 6.28 19.92 13.82
C VAL A 239 6.10 20.00 15.34
N SER A 240 6.84 19.20 16.10
CA SER A 240 6.84 19.23 17.57
C SER A 240 7.35 20.57 18.11
N THR A 241 8.51 21.03 17.62
CA THR A 241 9.11 22.31 17.99
C THR A 241 8.16 23.49 17.67
N ARG A 242 7.52 23.46 16.50
CA ARG A 242 6.56 24.50 16.11
C ARG A 242 5.31 24.54 16.98
N ARG A 243 4.88 23.40 17.55
CA ARG A 243 3.76 23.34 18.49
C ARG A 243 4.14 23.90 19.87
N ILE A 244 5.36 23.69 20.32
CA ILE A 244 5.87 24.22 21.59
C ILE A 244 5.96 25.75 21.49
N THR A 245 6.56 26.30 20.45
CA THR A 245 6.68 27.76 20.24
C THR A 245 5.34 28.46 20.07
N LEU A 246 4.33 27.82 19.45
CA LEU A 246 2.97 28.36 19.33
C LEU A 246 2.15 28.23 20.63
N GLY A 247 2.54 27.30 21.51
CA GLY A 247 1.93 27.12 22.84
C GLY A 247 2.42 28.19 23.83
N GLU A 248 3.71 28.54 23.79
CA GLU A 248 4.29 29.58 24.64
C GLU A 248 3.75 30.98 24.32
N ASN A 249 3.48 31.29 23.05
CA ASN A 249 2.89 32.60 22.64
C ASN A 249 1.39 32.75 22.96
N ARG A 250 0.75 31.78 23.65
CA ARG A 250 -0.65 31.90 24.13
C ARG A 250 -0.76 32.10 25.63
N ILE A 251 0.36 32.24 26.34
CA ILE A 251 0.40 32.38 27.79
C ILE A 251 0.86 33.83 28.19
N GLU A 252 1.20 34.66 27.22
CA GLU A 252 1.35 36.12 27.35
C GLU A 252 0.06 36.86 26.84
#